data_6bcbfcba8da8332552076b06e7f15b89
#
_entry.id   6bcbfcba8da8332552076b06e7f15b89
#
_cell.length_a   1.000
_cell.length_b   1.000
_cell.length_c   1.000
_cell.angle_alpha   90.00
_cell.angle_beta   90.00
_cell.angle_gamma   90.00
#
_symmetry.space_group_name_H-M   'P 1'
#
loop_
_entity.id
_entity.type
_entity.pdbx_description
1 polymer ?
#
loop_
_entity_poly.entity_id
_entity_poly.type
_entity_poly.pdbx_seq_one_letter_code
_entity_poly.pdbx_strand_id
1 'polypeptide(L)'
;VPNRTRPRSIPLPVLDAAPARDFLAEDSEKKEKCAVFGVWGEPGGVRLTYWGLYAQQHRGQESAGMAVTDGDHLLGHTGMGLVAEVFTERTLWDLEARPDRRNGARSATPIRGAIGHCRYSTTGASLSCNAQPIVENYIGGTVAVAHNGNIINASLLRDLYEQKGHIFHSTSDTEVVVHLLASPEQQSSPDPLGATLRRLQGAFSMVFLFPDRVEAARDPWGWRPLVLGEMPGGHPVVASETVALDAIGATTIRDVRPGEIVTLSDRGVESRQFAEPAERRAHCVFEHVYFASPASHLFGRTVQLVREALGETLAKEAPVDADYVMPMPDSGRSAASGYARASGIPYREGIVPNRYVGRTFIKPTQDERTTAVRLKLNIVGEIVRGKRLVVVDDSIVRGTTTRAKMDQLRAAGAKEIHLRISCPPIKHPCYFGVDFATRDQLIAHERSVEEIRKFLGVDSLHFLSIEGMLECSASAKFPAEHFCTACYSGDYRLDVEQPAPKGILERRQLKMFS
;
A
#
# COMPACT_ATOMS: atom_id res chain seq x y z
N VAL A 1 1.38 -41.12 -59.54
CA VAL A 1 1.66 -40.28 -58.39
C VAL A 1 0.50 -39.28 -58.25
N PRO A 2 -0.35 -39.34 -57.21
CA PRO A 2 -1.49 -38.42 -57.09
C PRO A 2 -1.09 -37.14 -56.38
N ASN A 3 -1.67 -36.07 -56.91
CA ASN A 3 -1.60 -34.67 -56.54
C ASN A 3 -2.03 -34.44 -55.08
N ARG A 4 -1.15 -33.88 -54.23
CA ARG A 4 -1.50 -33.41 -52.88
C ARG A 4 -2.04 -31.98 -52.98
N THR A 5 -3.34 -31.82 -52.84
CA THR A 5 -3.98 -30.55 -52.63
C THR A 5 -3.61 -29.96 -51.26
N ARG A 6 -3.10 -28.72 -51.22
CA ARG A 6 -2.86 -27.93 -49.99
C ARG A 6 -4.20 -27.58 -49.35
N PRO A 7 -4.32 -27.66 -48.01
CA PRO A 7 -5.50 -27.20 -47.34
C PRO A 7 -5.65 -25.66 -47.46
N ARG A 8 -6.83 -25.19 -47.77
CA ARG A 8 -7.19 -23.78 -47.81
C ARG A 8 -7.09 -23.22 -46.37
N SER A 9 -6.35 -22.14 -46.20
CA SER A 9 -6.37 -21.32 -44.98
C SER A 9 -7.73 -20.66 -44.83
N ILE A 10 -8.40 -20.95 -43.74
CA ILE A 10 -9.63 -20.23 -43.32
C ILE A 10 -9.15 -18.89 -42.74
N PRO A 11 -9.59 -17.74 -43.27
CA PRO A 11 -9.25 -16.47 -42.65
C PRO A 11 -9.95 -16.37 -41.27
N LEU A 12 -9.19 -16.11 -40.23
CA LEU A 12 -9.74 -15.74 -38.92
C LEU A 12 -10.47 -14.41 -39.04
N PRO A 13 -11.66 -14.26 -38.46
CA PRO A 13 -12.34 -12.99 -38.45
C PRO A 13 -11.52 -11.95 -37.73
N VAL A 14 -11.24 -10.82 -38.36
CA VAL A 14 -10.71 -9.62 -37.74
C VAL A 14 -11.81 -9.11 -36.80
N LEU A 15 -11.61 -9.31 -35.51
CA LEU A 15 -12.43 -8.66 -34.49
C LEU A 15 -12.07 -7.17 -34.52
N ASP A 16 -12.99 -6.35 -34.98
CA ASP A 16 -12.92 -4.91 -34.84
C ASP A 16 -12.67 -4.59 -33.36
N ALA A 17 -11.54 -3.94 -33.09
CA ALA A 17 -11.20 -3.46 -31.75
C ALA A 17 -12.21 -2.38 -31.35
N ALA A 18 -13.23 -2.78 -30.62
CA ALA A 18 -14.07 -1.82 -29.89
C ALA A 18 -13.15 -0.99 -28.97
N PRO A 19 -13.37 0.33 -28.83
CA PRO A 19 -12.51 1.16 -28.00
C PRO A 19 -12.48 0.61 -26.59
N ALA A 20 -11.26 0.45 -26.05
CA ALA A 20 -11.01 0.04 -24.66
C ALA A 20 -11.70 1.04 -23.73
N ARG A 21 -12.93 0.75 -23.33
CA ARG A 21 -13.61 1.46 -22.25
C ARG A 21 -13.07 0.96 -20.93
N ASP A 22 -12.82 1.91 -20.06
CA ASP A 22 -12.39 1.82 -18.67
C ASP A 22 -13.01 0.65 -17.85
N PHE A 23 -12.53 -0.58 -18.06
CA PHE A 23 -12.95 -1.75 -17.27
C PHE A 23 -12.05 -2.02 -16.03
N LEU A 24 -11.06 -1.16 -15.79
CA LEU A 24 -10.08 -1.38 -14.73
C LEU A 24 -10.45 -0.74 -13.37
N ALA A 25 -11.56 0.01 -13.29
CA ALA A 25 -11.86 0.86 -12.14
C ALA A 25 -12.78 0.26 -11.05
N GLU A 26 -13.37 -0.93 -11.24
CA GLU A 26 -14.56 -1.25 -10.44
C GLU A 26 -14.45 -2.37 -9.38
N ASP A 27 -13.34 -3.01 -9.12
CA ASP A 27 -13.39 -4.23 -8.31
C ASP A 27 -12.45 -4.37 -7.12
N SER A 28 -12.08 -3.28 -6.43
CA SER A 28 -11.59 -3.42 -5.06
C SER A 28 -11.93 -2.19 -4.22
N GLU A 29 -12.73 -2.38 -3.20
CA GLU A 29 -13.15 -1.31 -2.26
C GLU A 29 -12.00 -0.62 -1.53
N LYS A 30 -10.80 -1.20 -1.53
CA LYS A 30 -9.62 -0.69 -0.82
C LYS A 30 -8.37 -0.98 -1.63
N LYS A 31 -7.97 -0.05 -2.49
CA LYS A 31 -6.69 -0.09 -3.23
C LYS A 31 -5.72 0.84 -2.55
N GLU A 32 -4.44 0.42 -2.52
CA GLU A 32 -3.27 1.22 -2.28
C GLU A 32 -2.60 1.10 -0.93
N LYS A 33 -1.50 0.42 -1.04
CA LYS A 33 -0.45 0.35 -0.03
C LYS A 33 0.81 0.07 -0.80
N CYS A 34 1.89 0.76 -0.50
CA CYS A 34 3.22 0.38 -0.98
C CYS A 34 4.07 -0.07 0.21
N ALA A 35 5.08 -0.87 -0.05
CA ALA A 35 6.12 -1.19 0.91
C ALA A 35 7.48 -0.88 0.34
N VAL A 36 8.36 -0.34 1.16
CA VAL A 36 9.77 -0.15 0.86
C VAL A 36 10.62 -0.96 1.83
N PHE A 37 11.79 -1.37 1.35
CA PHE A 37 12.79 -2.09 2.12
C PHE A 37 14.18 -1.64 1.66
N GLY A 38 15.18 -1.64 2.56
CA GLY A 38 16.57 -1.35 2.22
C GLY A 38 17.53 -1.95 3.23
N VAL A 39 18.68 -2.46 2.75
CA VAL A 39 19.74 -3.06 3.58
C VAL A 39 21.10 -2.71 3.03
N TRP A 40 22.09 -2.53 3.92
CA TRP A 40 23.47 -2.25 3.57
C TRP A 40 24.45 -3.13 4.31
N GLY A 41 25.53 -3.56 3.61
CA GLY A 41 26.66 -4.27 4.18
C GLY A 41 26.43 -5.77 4.46
N GLU A 42 25.20 -6.25 4.34
CA GLU A 42 24.83 -7.65 4.62
C GLU A 42 25.04 -8.53 3.39
N PRO A 43 25.88 -9.57 3.44
CA PRO A 43 26.16 -10.44 2.28
C PRO A 43 24.94 -11.10 1.67
N GLY A 44 23.90 -11.38 2.47
CA GLY A 44 22.62 -11.94 2.04
C GLY A 44 21.59 -10.89 1.59
N GLY A 45 22.00 -9.65 1.28
CA GLY A 45 21.11 -8.51 1.04
C GLY A 45 19.99 -8.75 0.02
N VAL A 46 20.25 -9.52 -1.05
CA VAL A 46 19.22 -9.90 -2.05
C VAL A 46 18.12 -10.74 -1.40
N ARG A 47 18.49 -11.80 -0.69
CA ARG A 47 17.54 -12.70 -0.03
C ARG A 47 16.80 -12.04 1.12
N LEU A 48 17.48 -11.19 1.89
CA LEU A 48 16.85 -10.41 2.94
C LEU A 48 15.81 -9.43 2.38
N THR A 49 16.14 -8.77 1.25
CA THR A 49 15.18 -7.91 0.56
C THR A 49 13.97 -8.69 0.07
N TYR A 50 14.18 -9.88 -0.51
CA TYR A 50 13.08 -10.76 -0.88
C TYR A 50 12.17 -11.10 0.31
N TRP A 51 12.74 -11.56 1.45
CA TRP A 51 11.95 -11.91 2.63
C TRP A 51 11.28 -10.71 3.28
N GLY A 52 11.98 -9.56 3.33
CA GLY A 52 11.42 -8.31 3.83
C GLY A 52 10.22 -7.82 3.01
N LEU A 53 10.29 -7.92 1.68
CA LEU A 53 9.17 -7.61 0.80
C LEU A 53 8.04 -8.65 0.93
N TYR A 54 8.37 -9.93 1.01
CA TYR A 54 7.38 -11.00 1.17
C TYR A 54 6.59 -10.84 2.46
N ALA A 55 7.25 -10.48 3.57
CA ALA A 55 6.59 -10.19 4.85
C ALA A 55 5.64 -8.98 4.76
N GLN A 56 5.92 -8.04 3.84
CA GLN A 56 5.10 -6.86 3.55
C GLN A 56 4.17 -7.03 2.34
N GLN A 57 3.97 -8.25 1.83
CA GLN A 57 3.14 -8.51 0.63
C GLN A 57 1.70 -8.01 0.77
N HIS A 58 1.17 -7.91 1.99
CA HIS A 58 -0.15 -7.35 2.27
C HIS A 58 -0.25 -5.86 1.87
N ARG A 59 0.87 -5.15 1.72
CA ARG A 59 0.94 -3.74 1.30
C ARG A 59 0.95 -3.56 -0.22
N GLY A 60 1.43 -4.53 -1.00
CA GLY A 60 1.47 -4.41 -2.46
C GLY A 60 1.38 -5.77 -3.14
N GLN A 61 0.51 -5.91 -4.13
CA GLN A 61 0.28 -7.18 -4.83
C GLN A 61 0.18 -7.01 -6.35
N GLU A 62 0.48 -5.81 -6.87
CA GLU A 62 0.37 -5.50 -8.29
C GLU A 62 1.72 -5.67 -8.99
N SER A 63 2.76 -5.16 -8.39
CA SER A 63 4.13 -5.35 -8.88
C SER A 63 5.11 -5.40 -7.71
N ALA A 64 6.25 -6.01 -7.95
CA ALA A 64 7.37 -6.03 -7.03
C ALA A 64 8.66 -5.71 -7.78
N GLY A 65 9.66 -5.19 -7.08
CA GLY A 65 10.95 -4.92 -7.66
C GLY A 65 12.05 -4.81 -6.62
N MET A 66 13.28 -4.96 -7.08
CA MET A 66 14.50 -4.87 -6.29
C MET A 66 15.60 -4.21 -7.13
N ALA A 67 16.40 -3.37 -6.49
CA ALA A 67 17.66 -2.90 -7.04
C ALA A 67 18.79 -3.23 -6.07
N VAL A 68 19.95 -3.61 -6.62
CA VAL A 68 21.12 -4.04 -5.87
C VAL A 68 22.38 -3.34 -6.36
N THR A 69 23.38 -3.21 -5.49
CA THR A 69 24.68 -2.64 -5.83
C THR A 69 25.82 -3.52 -5.35
N ASP A 70 26.92 -3.57 -6.16
CA ASP A 70 28.20 -4.16 -5.78
C ASP A 70 29.22 -3.12 -5.26
N GLY A 71 28.80 -1.86 -5.19
CA GLY A 71 29.66 -0.72 -4.83
C GLY A 71 29.99 0.20 -6.00
N ASP A 72 29.93 -0.32 -7.23
CA ASP A 72 30.25 0.44 -8.45
C ASP A 72 29.03 0.61 -9.36
N HIS A 73 28.19 -0.41 -9.46
CA HIS A 73 27.07 -0.47 -10.40
C HIS A 73 25.77 -0.85 -9.69
N LEU A 74 24.67 -0.36 -10.24
CA LEU A 74 23.32 -0.78 -9.85
C LEU A 74 22.74 -1.75 -10.89
N LEU A 75 22.02 -2.75 -10.41
CA LEU A 75 21.18 -3.65 -11.22
C LEU A 75 19.78 -3.68 -10.63
N GLY A 76 18.77 -3.40 -11.45
CA GLY A 76 17.35 -3.48 -11.07
C GLY A 76 16.63 -4.62 -11.76
N HIS A 77 15.66 -5.22 -11.06
CA HIS A 77 14.68 -6.13 -11.63
C HIS A 77 13.29 -5.77 -11.07
N THR A 78 12.33 -5.59 -11.98
CA THR A 78 10.93 -5.29 -11.63
C THR A 78 10.01 -6.19 -12.45
N GLY A 79 8.83 -6.50 -11.90
CA GLY A 79 7.83 -7.30 -12.59
C GLY A 79 6.43 -7.08 -12.02
N MET A 80 5.41 -7.41 -12.84
CA MET A 80 4.02 -7.43 -12.40
C MET A 80 3.75 -8.73 -11.67
N GLY A 81 2.99 -8.68 -10.56
CA GLY A 81 2.63 -9.84 -9.76
C GLY A 81 3.14 -9.78 -8.32
N LEU A 82 2.98 -10.90 -7.61
CA LEU A 82 3.43 -11.07 -6.22
C LEU A 82 4.95 -11.20 -6.15
N VAL A 83 5.52 -10.93 -4.98
CA VAL A 83 6.96 -11.06 -4.72
C VAL A 83 7.50 -12.43 -5.17
N ALA A 84 6.80 -13.52 -4.81
CA ALA A 84 7.21 -14.87 -5.18
C ALA A 84 7.04 -15.20 -6.68
N GLU A 85 6.22 -14.45 -7.41
CA GLU A 85 6.02 -14.60 -8.85
C GLU A 85 7.11 -13.85 -9.63
N VAL A 86 7.47 -12.66 -9.16
CA VAL A 86 8.49 -11.79 -9.76
C VAL A 86 9.90 -12.31 -9.47
N PHE A 87 10.15 -12.74 -8.23
CA PHE A 87 11.47 -13.19 -7.79
C PHE A 87 11.52 -14.72 -7.68
N THR A 88 11.75 -15.37 -8.82
CA THR A 88 12.08 -16.80 -8.86
C THR A 88 13.50 -17.04 -8.35
N GLU A 89 13.86 -18.29 -8.00
CA GLU A 89 15.24 -18.64 -7.62
C GLU A 89 16.27 -18.21 -8.67
N ARG A 90 15.90 -18.30 -9.95
CA ARG A 90 16.77 -17.84 -11.05
C ARG A 90 16.95 -16.31 -11.00
N THR A 91 15.88 -15.56 -10.81
CA THR A 91 15.94 -14.09 -10.73
C THR A 91 16.80 -13.65 -9.55
N LEU A 92 16.60 -14.27 -8.37
CA LEU A 92 17.40 -13.98 -7.18
C LEU A 92 18.88 -14.30 -7.42
N TRP A 93 19.17 -15.45 -8.04
CA TRP A 93 20.53 -15.83 -8.39
C TRP A 93 21.17 -14.89 -9.42
N ASP A 94 20.42 -14.41 -10.43
CA ASP A 94 20.91 -13.44 -11.41
C ASP A 94 21.23 -12.07 -10.77
N LEU A 95 20.52 -11.70 -9.70
CA LEU A 95 20.81 -10.50 -8.90
C LEU A 95 22.03 -10.68 -7.99
N GLU A 96 22.27 -11.89 -7.46
CA GLU A 96 23.42 -12.23 -6.62
C GLU A 96 24.70 -12.43 -7.44
N ALA A 97 24.61 -13.11 -8.59
CA ALA A 97 25.73 -13.53 -9.42
C ALA A 97 25.81 -12.70 -10.72
N ARG A 98 26.29 -11.47 -10.63
CA ARG A 98 26.38 -10.57 -11.79
C ARG A 98 27.29 -11.12 -12.90
N PRO A 99 26.87 -11.02 -14.18
CA PRO A 99 27.78 -11.23 -15.30
C PRO A 99 28.77 -10.06 -15.40
N ASP A 100 30.06 -10.33 -15.39
CA ASP A 100 31.09 -9.39 -15.78
C ASP A 100 30.85 -8.97 -17.25
N ARG A 101 30.58 -7.67 -17.47
CA ARG A 101 30.32 -7.13 -18.80
C ARG A 101 31.51 -7.28 -19.78
N ARG A 102 32.74 -7.52 -19.28
CA ARG A 102 33.95 -7.57 -20.11
C ARG A 102 34.22 -8.95 -20.70
N ASN A 103 33.83 -10.00 -20.01
CA ASN A 103 34.19 -11.37 -20.42
C ASN A 103 33.06 -12.40 -20.33
N GLY A 104 31.84 -11.97 -19.93
CA GLY A 104 30.69 -12.85 -19.73
C GLY A 104 30.86 -13.84 -18.57
N ALA A 105 32.02 -13.85 -17.90
CA ALA A 105 32.23 -14.62 -16.69
C ALA A 105 31.43 -13.99 -15.55
N ARG A 106 30.76 -14.81 -14.74
CA ARG A 106 30.04 -14.34 -13.57
C ARG A 106 31.03 -14.07 -12.45
N SER A 107 31.27 -12.81 -12.15
CA SER A 107 32.03 -12.41 -10.96
C SER A 107 31.12 -12.48 -9.74
N ALA A 108 31.54 -13.20 -8.72
CA ALA A 108 30.92 -13.22 -7.42
C ALA A 108 31.32 -11.96 -6.62
N THR A 109 31.22 -10.77 -7.21
CA THR A 109 31.39 -9.54 -6.44
C THR A 109 30.25 -9.47 -5.44
N PRO A 110 30.52 -9.42 -4.13
CA PRO A 110 29.47 -9.42 -3.12
C PRO A 110 28.56 -8.21 -3.29
N ILE A 111 27.26 -8.42 -3.18
CA ILE A 111 26.28 -7.33 -3.11
C ILE A 111 26.52 -6.56 -1.81
N ARG A 112 26.66 -5.26 -1.91
CA ARG A 112 26.89 -4.36 -0.77
C ARG A 112 25.61 -3.75 -0.23
N GLY A 113 24.63 -3.52 -1.09
CA GLY A 113 23.35 -2.94 -0.69
C GLY A 113 22.23 -3.37 -1.62
N ALA A 114 21.04 -3.39 -1.09
CA ALA A 114 19.81 -3.67 -1.84
C ALA A 114 18.64 -2.83 -1.34
N ILE A 115 17.76 -2.43 -2.27
CA ILE A 115 16.45 -1.86 -1.93
C ILE A 115 15.35 -2.62 -2.66
N GLY A 116 14.16 -2.62 -2.08
CA GLY A 116 13.01 -3.30 -2.66
C GLY A 116 11.71 -2.52 -2.51
N HIS A 117 10.75 -2.86 -3.36
CA HIS A 117 9.44 -2.26 -3.41
C HIS A 117 8.36 -3.29 -3.71
N CYS A 118 7.22 -3.20 -2.99
CA CYS A 118 5.96 -3.80 -3.37
C CYS A 118 4.98 -2.69 -3.71
N ARG A 119 4.39 -2.75 -4.90
CA ARG A 119 3.48 -1.71 -5.38
C ARG A 119 2.04 -2.16 -5.32
N TYR A 120 1.23 -1.18 -4.97
CA TYR A 120 -0.19 -1.13 -5.28
C TYR A 120 -0.47 0.26 -5.87
N SER A 121 -1.23 0.40 -6.99
CA SER A 121 -1.32 1.68 -7.73
C SER A 121 -1.97 2.79 -6.91
N THR A 122 -1.19 3.86 -6.60
CA THR A 122 -1.69 5.12 -6.01
C THR A 122 -1.94 6.14 -7.10
N THR A 123 -0.91 6.44 -7.83
CA THR A 123 -0.89 7.35 -8.97
C THR A 123 -0.23 6.61 -10.12
N GLY A 124 -0.82 6.71 -11.31
CA GLY A 124 -0.37 5.99 -12.48
C GLY A 124 -1.11 4.66 -12.68
N ALA A 125 -1.25 4.26 -13.94
CA ALA A 125 -1.91 3.01 -14.30
C ALA A 125 -1.12 1.79 -13.82
N SER A 126 -1.82 0.64 -13.74
CA SER A 126 -1.22 -0.68 -13.49
C SER A 126 -0.42 -1.14 -14.73
N LEU A 127 0.72 -0.48 -14.95
CA LEU A 127 1.63 -0.71 -16.07
C LEU A 127 3.02 -1.10 -15.56
N SER A 128 3.71 -1.95 -16.30
CA SER A 128 5.06 -2.40 -15.94
C SER A 128 6.07 -1.24 -15.85
N CYS A 129 5.91 -0.17 -16.62
CA CYS A 129 6.75 1.03 -16.54
C CYS A 129 6.61 1.79 -15.21
N ASN A 130 5.56 1.55 -14.42
CA ASN A 130 5.35 2.13 -13.11
C ASN A 130 5.87 1.28 -11.96
N ALA A 131 6.40 0.07 -12.25
CA ALA A 131 6.99 -0.79 -11.24
C ALA A 131 8.28 -0.16 -10.68
N GLN A 132 8.49 -0.26 -9.38
CA GLN A 132 9.62 0.32 -8.67
C GLN A 132 10.50 -0.78 -8.07
N PRO A 133 11.81 -0.52 -7.82
CA PRO A 133 12.52 0.77 -7.89
C PRO A 133 12.71 1.29 -9.31
N ILE A 134 12.63 2.63 -9.48
CA ILE A 134 13.03 3.31 -10.70
C ILE A 134 14.56 3.45 -10.68
N VAL A 135 15.24 2.96 -11.72
CA VAL A 135 16.71 2.99 -11.80
C VAL A 135 17.12 3.89 -12.95
N GLU A 136 17.85 4.97 -12.65
CA GLU A 136 18.27 5.96 -13.63
C GLU A 136 19.73 6.38 -13.47
N ASN A 137 20.34 6.76 -14.60
CA ASN A 137 21.67 7.33 -14.65
C ASN A 137 21.58 8.85 -14.82
N TYR A 138 22.36 9.57 -14.05
CA TYR A 138 22.45 11.03 -14.15
C TYR A 138 23.89 11.51 -13.90
N ILE A 139 24.15 12.80 -13.96
CA ILE A 139 25.51 13.34 -13.83
C ILE A 139 26.17 13.00 -12.48
N GLY A 140 25.39 12.83 -11.42
CA GLY A 140 25.89 12.41 -10.10
C GLY A 140 26.13 10.91 -9.94
N GLY A 141 25.89 10.11 -10.99
CA GLY A 141 26.05 8.64 -10.98
C GLY A 141 24.77 7.89 -11.33
N THR A 142 24.55 6.76 -10.68
CA THR A 142 23.33 5.95 -10.82
C THR A 142 22.55 5.98 -9.51
N VAL A 143 21.22 6.04 -9.59
CA VAL A 143 20.33 5.98 -8.44
C VAL A 143 19.17 5.03 -8.72
N ALA A 144 18.75 4.29 -7.71
CA ALA A 144 17.47 3.59 -7.70
C ALA A 144 16.57 4.18 -6.61
N VAL A 145 15.28 4.35 -6.89
CA VAL A 145 14.30 4.97 -5.96
C VAL A 145 13.08 4.09 -5.78
N ALA A 146 12.73 3.83 -4.53
CA ALA A 146 11.48 3.17 -4.11
C ALA A 146 10.67 4.11 -3.20
N HIS A 147 9.36 4.22 -3.43
CA HIS A 147 8.49 5.19 -2.77
C HIS A 147 7.20 4.55 -2.25
N ASN A 148 6.90 4.79 -0.98
CA ASN A 148 5.61 4.54 -0.35
C ASN A 148 4.97 5.88 0.02
N GLY A 149 3.94 6.29 -0.72
CA GLY A 149 3.25 7.55 -0.49
C GLY A 149 2.57 8.11 -1.74
N ASN A 150 2.37 9.42 -1.77
CA ASN A 150 1.86 10.16 -2.93
C ASN A 150 2.34 11.61 -2.91
N ILE A 151 2.98 12.04 -3.97
CA ILE A 151 3.49 13.40 -4.16
C ILE A 151 2.39 14.24 -4.81
N ILE A 152 1.75 15.12 -4.05
CA ILE A 152 0.57 15.86 -4.53
C ILE A 152 0.90 16.92 -5.58
N ASN A 153 2.13 17.45 -5.56
CA ASN A 153 2.61 18.41 -6.56
C ASN A 153 3.38 17.76 -7.74
N ALA A 154 3.32 16.43 -7.88
CA ALA A 154 4.05 15.70 -8.94
C ALA A 154 3.66 16.18 -10.34
N SER A 155 2.38 16.45 -10.59
CA SER A 155 1.90 16.94 -11.89
C SER A 155 2.49 18.30 -12.26
N LEU A 156 2.51 19.22 -11.29
CA LEU A 156 3.10 20.56 -11.48
C LEU A 156 4.62 20.48 -11.76
N LEU A 157 5.32 19.66 -10.99
CA LEU A 157 6.76 19.46 -11.17
C LEU A 157 7.05 18.79 -12.53
N ARG A 158 6.25 17.80 -12.93
CA ARG A 158 6.37 17.15 -14.22
C ARG A 158 6.20 18.15 -15.37
N ASP A 159 5.15 18.97 -15.33
CA ASP A 159 4.92 20.01 -16.35
C ASP A 159 6.12 20.95 -16.47
N LEU A 160 6.71 21.36 -15.34
CA LEU A 160 7.90 22.21 -15.32
C LEU A 160 9.11 21.55 -16.00
N TYR A 161 9.32 20.24 -15.77
CA TYR A 161 10.45 19.51 -16.35
C TYR A 161 10.21 19.14 -17.82
N GLU A 162 8.99 18.79 -18.22
CA GLU A 162 8.61 18.58 -19.63
C GLU A 162 8.83 19.85 -20.46
N GLN A 163 8.49 21.05 -19.92
CA GLN A 163 8.80 22.34 -20.56
C GLN A 163 10.30 22.59 -20.71
N LYS A 164 11.14 22.04 -19.84
CA LYS A 164 12.60 22.08 -19.95
C LYS A 164 13.17 21.01 -20.88
N GLY A 165 12.32 20.17 -21.52
CA GLY A 165 12.73 19.13 -22.47
C GLY A 165 13.03 17.77 -21.82
N HIS A 166 12.66 17.54 -20.56
CA HIS A 166 12.80 16.23 -19.94
C HIS A 166 11.75 15.25 -20.49
N ILE A 167 12.17 14.01 -20.71
CA ILE A 167 11.31 12.91 -21.17
C ILE A 167 11.01 12.00 -19.99
N PHE A 168 9.72 11.72 -19.75
CA PHE A 168 9.26 10.81 -18.71
C PHE A 168 8.85 9.48 -19.35
N HIS A 169 9.24 8.38 -18.71
CA HIS A 169 9.00 7.00 -19.17
C HIS A 169 7.83 6.32 -18.47
N SER A 170 7.39 6.86 -17.34
CA SER A 170 6.29 6.32 -16.54
C SER A 170 5.22 7.37 -16.27
N THR A 171 4.11 6.95 -15.68
CA THR A 171 3.07 7.84 -15.13
C THR A 171 3.15 7.93 -13.60
N SER A 172 4.22 7.37 -13.01
CA SER A 172 4.45 7.43 -11.57
C SER A 172 4.84 8.83 -11.11
N ASP A 173 4.32 9.25 -9.97
CA ASP A 173 4.74 10.45 -9.27
C ASP A 173 6.21 10.39 -8.82
N THR A 174 6.71 9.19 -8.59
CA THR A 174 8.09 8.93 -8.13
C THR A 174 9.14 9.33 -9.16
N GLU A 175 8.86 9.23 -10.47
CA GLU A 175 9.83 9.58 -11.52
C GLU A 175 10.24 11.07 -11.46
N VAL A 176 9.34 11.93 -11.01
CA VAL A 176 9.65 13.37 -10.83
C VAL A 176 10.82 13.58 -9.85
N VAL A 177 10.96 12.71 -8.84
CA VAL A 177 12.05 12.79 -7.85
C VAL A 177 13.41 12.62 -8.51
N VAL A 178 13.52 11.70 -9.45
CA VAL A 178 14.78 11.44 -10.18
C VAL A 178 15.14 12.62 -11.07
N HIS A 179 14.17 13.21 -11.79
CA HIS A 179 14.39 14.41 -12.60
C HIS A 179 14.78 15.63 -11.76
N LEU A 180 14.15 15.80 -10.58
CA LEU A 180 14.55 16.81 -9.61
C LEU A 180 16.00 16.61 -9.17
N LEU A 181 16.33 15.40 -8.69
CA LEU A 181 17.67 15.07 -8.19
C LEU A 181 18.74 15.30 -9.26
N ALA A 182 18.44 14.95 -10.52
CA ALA A 182 19.37 15.12 -11.65
C ALA A 182 19.56 16.56 -12.09
N SER A 183 18.72 17.50 -11.64
CA SER A 183 18.79 18.90 -12.09
C SER A 183 20.05 19.60 -11.60
N PRO A 184 20.68 20.47 -12.42
CA PRO A 184 21.86 21.23 -12.02
C PRO A 184 21.66 22.06 -10.75
N GLU A 185 20.45 22.56 -10.54
CA GLU A 185 20.07 23.34 -9.35
C GLU A 185 20.25 22.52 -8.07
N GLN A 186 19.77 21.27 -8.06
CA GLN A 186 19.91 20.40 -6.89
C GLN A 186 21.33 19.86 -6.75
N GLN A 187 21.98 19.52 -7.87
CA GLN A 187 23.35 19.01 -7.87
C GLN A 187 24.39 20.03 -7.38
N SER A 188 24.10 21.33 -7.49
CA SER A 188 24.96 22.39 -6.93
C SER A 188 24.79 22.59 -5.41
N SER A 189 23.79 21.95 -4.80
CA SER A 189 23.58 22.00 -3.36
C SER A 189 24.62 21.16 -2.61
N PRO A 190 25.05 21.56 -1.39
CA PRO A 190 25.85 20.71 -0.50
C PRO A 190 25.13 19.41 -0.09
N ASP A 191 23.80 19.38 -0.14
CA ASP A 191 22.94 18.21 0.08
C ASP A 191 21.91 18.09 -1.05
N PRO A 192 22.29 17.49 -2.21
CA PRO A 192 21.41 17.39 -3.37
C PRO A 192 20.10 16.64 -3.09
N LEU A 193 20.15 15.55 -2.31
CA LEU A 193 18.95 14.79 -1.97
C LEU A 193 18.03 15.59 -1.04
N GLY A 194 18.55 16.21 0.00
CA GLY A 194 17.75 17.06 0.88
C GLY A 194 17.16 18.27 0.14
N ALA A 195 17.91 18.88 -0.77
CA ALA A 195 17.40 19.95 -1.63
C ALA A 195 16.25 19.47 -2.53
N THR A 196 16.36 18.26 -3.08
CA THR A 196 15.31 17.60 -3.86
C THR A 196 14.05 17.38 -3.02
N LEU A 197 14.19 16.76 -1.85
CA LEU A 197 13.06 16.40 -0.98
C LEU A 197 12.30 17.63 -0.47
N ARG A 198 12.96 18.76 -0.25
CA ARG A 198 12.31 20.03 0.11
C ARG A 198 11.38 20.60 -0.98
N ARG A 199 11.50 20.15 -2.23
CA ARG A 199 10.62 20.56 -3.34
C ARG A 199 9.33 19.73 -3.40
N LEU A 200 9.29 18.59 -2.73
CA LEU A 200 8.15 17.68 -2.76
C LEU A 200 7.09 18.10 -1.74
N GLN A 201 5.85 18.01 -2.15
CA GLN A 201 4.68 18.17 -1.28
C GLN A 201 3.88 16.88 -1.27
N GLY A 202 3.44 16.45 -0.10
CA GLY A 202 2.67 15.22 0.06
C GLY A 202 3.29 14.24 1.03
N ALA A 203 2.82 13.00 0.98
CA ALA A 203 3.24 11.92 1.84
C ALA A 203 4.31 11.07 1.17
N PHE A 204 5.45 10.88 1.82
CA PHE A 204 6.46 9.96 1.31
C PHE A 204 7.31 9.29 2.40
N SER A 205 7.52 8.00 2.23
CA SER A 205 8.63 7.24 2.80
C SER A 205 9.39 6.65 1.62
N MET A 206 10.60 7.14 1.37
CA MET A 206 11.42 6.79 0.21
C MET A 206 12.69 6.10 0.62
N VAL A 207 13.15 5.16 -0.23
CA VAL A 207 14.45 4.52 -0.08
C VAL A 207 15.19 4.68 -1.41
N PHE A 208 16.41 5.19 -1.32
CA PHE A 208 17.31 5.43 -2.44
C PHE A 208 18.50 4.48 -2.33
N LEU A 209 18.91 3.88 -3.43
CA LEU A 209 20.15 3.14 -3.53
C LEU A 209 21.10 3.90 -4.44
N PHE A 210 22.25 4.24 -3.89
CA PHE A 210 23.41 4.74 -4.62
C PHE A 210 24.48 3.63 -4.67
N PRO A 211 25.52 3.75 -5.48
CA PRO A 211 26.58 2.73 -5.52
C PRO A 211 27.20 2.46 -4.14
N ASP A 212 27.36 3.49 -3.32
CA ASP A 212 28.13 3.48 -2.07
C ASP A 212 27.27 3.53 -0.78
N ARG A 213 25.93 3.61 -0.90
CA ARG A 213 25.03 3.74 0.27
C ARG A 213 23.57 3.52 -0.06
N VAL A 214 22.78 3.27 0.98
CA VAL A 214 21.33 3.41 0.98
C VAL A 214 20.96 4.68 1.76
N GLU A 215 20.05 5.49 1.24
CA GLU A 215 19.45 6.59 1.97
C GLU A 215 17.94 6.39 2.11
N ALA A 216 17.41 6.52 3.31
CA ALA A 216 15.99 6.39 3.61
C ALA A 216 15.46 7.73 4.14
N ALA A 217 14.40 8.25 3.52
CA ALA A 217 13.85 9.56 3.84
C ALA A 217 12.36 9.48 4.17
N ARG A 218 11.94 10.29 5.15
CA ARG A 218 10.54 10.41 5.52
C ARG A 218 10.08 11.87 5.44
N ASP A 219 8.88 12.11 4.90
CA ASP A 219 8.32 13.45 4.78
C ASP A 219 8.23 14.19 6.13
N PRO A 220 8.19 15.54 6.13
CA PRO A 220 8.16 16.34 7.38
C PRO A 220 6.91 16.13 8.24
N TRP A 221 5.82 15.60 7.69
CA TRP A 221 4.58 15.31 8.40
C TRP A 221 4.57 13.90 9.00
N GLY A 222 5.38 12.97 8.43
CA GLY A 222 5.48 11.58 8.84
C GLY A 222 4.23 10.76 8.54
N TRP A 223 3.58 11.00 7.38
CA TRP A 223 2.35 10.26 7.03
C TRP A 223 2.55 8.76 6.98
N ARG A 224 3.58 8.31 6.23
CA ARG A 224 3.81 6.87 6.06
C ARG A 224 4.82 6.35 7.05
N PRO A 225 4.67 5.10 7.51
CA PRO A 225 5.65 4.51 8.42
C PRO A 225 6.96 4.21 7.68
N LEU A 226 8.07 4.35 8.40
CA LEU A 226 9.41 3.93 8.00
C LEU A 226 10.22 3.67 9.27
N VAL A 227 10.75 2.46 9.40
CA VAL A 227 11.46 2.00 10.59
C VAL A 227 12.90 1.64 10.25
N LEU A 228 13.81 1.97 11.16
CA LEU A 228 15.21 1.59 11.14
C LEU A 228 15.43 0.40 12.07
N GLY A 229 16.15 -0.59 11.61
CA GLY A 229 16.58 -1.76 12.36
C GLY A 229 18.03 -2.14 12.08
N GLU A 230 18.47 -3.20 12.74
CA GLU A 230 19.81 -3.74 12.63
C GLU A 230 19.78 -5.26 12.62
N MET A 231 20.50 -5.87 11.69
CA MET A 231 20.72 -7.31 11.63
C MET A 231 21.67 -7.79 12.75
N PRO A 232 21.60 -9.07 13.16
CA PRO A 232 22.64 -9.66 13.98
C PRO A 232 24.00 -9.55 13.26
N GLY A 233 24.90 -8.73 13.73
CA GLY A 233 26.15 -8.43 13.04
C GLY A 233 26.37 -6.94 12.79
N GLY A 234 25.37 -6.11 13.11
CA GLY A 234 25.49 -4.65 13.05
C GLY A 234 25.15 -4.05 11.68
N HIS A 235 24.60 -4.82 10.74
CA HIS A 235 24.24 -4.32 9.42
C HIS A 235 22.88 -3.61 9.46
N PRO A 236 22.80 -2.34 9.00
CA PRO A 236 21.59 -1.57 9.11
C PRO A 236 20.56 -1.94 8.04
N VAL A 237 19.28 -1.85 8.41
CA VAL A 237 18.14 -2.15 7.56
C VAL A 237 17.02 -1.15 7.81
N VAL A 238 16.26 -0.82 6.75
CA VAL A 238 15.05 0.00 6.82
C VAL A 238 13.88 -0.71 6.16
N ALA A 239 12.67 -0.52 6.71
CA ALA A 239 11.45 -1.10 6.17
C ALA A 239 10.24 -0.20 6.43
N SER A 240 9.15 -0.40 5.69
CA SER A 240 7.88 0.28 6.00
C SER A 240 7.27 -0.20 7.32
N GLU A 241 7.46 -1.48 7.68
CA GLU A 241 6.86 -2.06 8.90
C GLU A 241 7.84 -2.94 9.66
N THR A 242 7.65 -3.03 10.99
CA THR A 242 8.49 -3.89 11.84
C THR A 242 8.34 -5.37 11.52
N VAL A 243 7.19 -5.83 11.01
CA VAL A 243 7.01 -7.24 10.61
C VAL A 243 8.04 -7.69 9.55
N ALA A 244 8.55 -6.78 8.74
CA ALA A 244 9.62 -7.09 7.79
C ALA A 244 10.95 -7.31 8.50
N LEU A 245 11.24 -6.55 9.55
CA LEU A 245 12.43 -6.70 10.39
C LEU A 245 12.37 -8.02 11.18
N ASP A 246 11.22 -8.31 11.77
CA ASP A 246 10.99 -9.56 12.51
C ASP A 246 11.19 -10.79 11.62
N ALA A 247 10.67 -10.73 10.37
CA ALA A 247 10.78 -11.84 9.41
C ALA A 247 12.22 -12.19 9.02
N ILE A 248 13.12 -11.21 9.04
CA ILE A 248 14.54 -11.41 8.71
C ILE A 248 15.44 -11.53 9.95
N GLY A 249 14.87 -11.50 11.15
CA GLY A 249 15.61 -11.58 12.41
C GLY A 249 16.36 -10.29 12.78
N ALA A 250 15.97 -9.14 12.23
CA ALA A 250 16.53 -7.85 12.59
C ALA A 250 15.87 -7.26 13.84
N THR A 251 16.64 -6.52 14.63
CA THR A 251 16.11 -5.78 15.78
C THR A 251 15.68 -4.38 15.35
N THR A 252 14.46 -3.97 15.71
CA THR A 252 13.98 -2.62 15.50
C THR A 252 14.72 -1.63 16.42
N ILE A 253 15.31 -0.59 15.85
CA ILE A 253 15.98 0.49 16.60
C ILE A 253 14.98 1.61 16.91
N ARG A 254 14.34 2.19 15.86
CA ARG A 254 13.42 3.31 15.99
C ARG A 254 12.67 3.60 14.69
N ASP A 255 11.62 4.40 14.77
CA ASP A 255 11.06 5.06 13.59
C ASP A 255 12.06 6.05 12.99
N VAL A 256 12.09 6.17 11.65
CA VAL A 256 12.72 7.31 10.97
C VAL A 256 11.87 8.54 11.26
N ARG A 257 12.49 9.63 11.71
CA ARG A 257 11.78 10.84 12.14
C ARG A 257 11.18 11.58 10.94
N PRO A 258 10.11 12.33 11.12
CA PRO A 258 9.63 13.24 10.09
C PRO A 258 10.70 14.26 9.69
N GLY A 259 10.90 14.47 8.38
CA GLY A 259 11.91 15.37 7.83
C GLY A 259 13.36 14.84 7.87
N GLU A 260 13.57 13.59 8.28
CA GLU A 260 14.89 12.96 8.41
C GLU A 260 15.27 12.18 7.15
N ILE A 261 16.57 12.21 6.82
CA ILE A 261 17.26 11.25 5.96
C ILE A 261 18.20 10.42 6.84
N VAL A 262 18.09 9.10 6.74
CA VAL A 262 19.01 8.14 7.36
C VAL A 262 19.87 7.54 6.26
N THR A 263 21.19 7.60 6.41
CA THR A 263 22.17 7.04 5.49
C THR A 263 22.74 5.76 6.09
N LEU A 264 22.68 4.67 5.34
CA LEU A 264 23.24 3.36 5.65
C LEU A 264 24.45 3.15 4.72
N SER A 265 25.64 3.05 5.27
CA SER A 265 26.89 2.91 4.51
C SER A 265 27.91 2.11 5.31
N ASP A 266 29.10 1.89 4.73
CA ASP A 266 30.23 1.27 5.44
C ASP A 266 30.70 2.04 6.68
N ARG A 267 30.33 3.31 6.79
CA ARG A 267 30.58 4.12 7.99
C ARG A 267 29.55 3.90 9.10
N GLY A 268 28.59 3.01 8.85
CA GLY A 268 27.45 2.75 9.75
C GLY A 268 26.24 3.61 9.39
N VAL A 269 25.46 3.95 10.41
CA VAL A 269 24.22 4.74 10.29
C VAL A 269 24.50 6.20 10.63
N GLU A 270 24.28 7.06 9.66
CA GLU A 270 24.30 8.52 9.83
C GLU A 270 22.88 9.07 9.61
N SER A 271 22.52 10.17 10.27
CA SER A 271 21.24 10.82 10.00
C SER A 271 21.37 12.34 9.93
N ARG A 272 20.55 12.94 9.08
CA ARG A 272 20.46 14.38 8.95
C ARG A 272 19.03 14.84 8.75
N GLN A 273 18.72 16.03 9.19
CA GLN A 273 17.42 16.65 9.00
C GLN A 273 17.45 17.45 7.68
N PHE A 274 16.60 17.10 6.71
CA PHE A 274 16.47 17.88 5.47
C PHE A 274 15.39 18.96 5.59
N ALA A 275 14.42 18.78 6.49
CA ALA A 275 13.37 19.74 6.78
C ALA A 275 12.93 19.61 8.24
N GLU A 276 12.49 20.73 8.85
CA GLU A 276 11.91 20.69 10.18
C GLU A 276 10.64 19.84 10.19
N PRO A 277 10.44 18.98 11.20
CA PRO A 277 9.20 18.27 11.38
C PRO A 277 8.02 19.24 11.50
N ALA A 278 6.91 18.97 10.84
CA ALA A 278 5.70 19.75 11.02
C ALA A 278 5.31 19.80 12.51
N GLU A 279 4.92 20.98 13.00
CA GLU A 279 4.50 21.16 14.39
C GLU A 279 3.38 20.18 14.76
N ARG A 280 2.34 20.12 13.94
CA ARG A 280 1.27 19.13 14.02
C ARG A 280 1.50 18.06 12.95
N ARG A 281 2.07 16.93 13.32
CA ARG A 281 2.35 15.79 12.43
C ARG A 281 1.05 15.19 11.87
N ALA A 282 1.19 14.24 10.94
CA ALA A 282 0.04 13.66 10.26
C ALA A 282 0.21 12.14 10.03
N HIS A 283 0.57 11.40 11.08
CA HIS A 283 0.67 9.95 11.01
C HIS A 283 -0.66 9.34 10.54
N CYS A 284 -0.65 8.56 9.49
CA CYS A 284 -1.87 8.00 8.92
C CYS A 284 -2.52 7.02 9.90
N VAL A 285 -3.66 7.41 10.51
CA VAL A 285 -4.38 6.54 11.45
C VAL A 285 -4.91 5.28 10.76
N PHE A 286 -5.13 5.31 9.45
CA PHE A 286 -5.60 4.18 8.67
C PHE A 286 -4.58 3.02 8.61
N GLU A 287 -3.31 3.27 8.92
CA GLU A 287 -2.32 2.22 9.16
C GLU A 287 -2.74 1.34 10.35
N HIS A 288 -3.20 1.93 11.45
CA HIS A 288 -3.75 1.20 12.59
C HIS A 288 -5.08 0.51 12.26
N VAL A 289 -5.98 1.21 11.55
CA VAL A 289 -7.31 0.66 11.23
C VAL A 289 -7.23 -0.56 10.31
N TYR A 290 -6.40 -0.47 9.25
CA TYR A 290 -6.45 -1.48 8.20
C TYR A 290 -5.09 -1.86 7.58
N PHE A 291 -4.19 -0.88 7.27
CA PHE A 291 -3.08 -1.15 6.35
C PHE A 291 -1.99 -2.04 6.93
N ALA A 292 -1.51 -1.71 8.11
CA ALA A 292 -0.39 -2.40 8.69
C ALA A 292 -0.72 -3.85 9.08
N SER A 293 0.28 -4.70 9.09
CA SER A 293 0.15 -6.04 9.65
C SER A 293 -0.25 -5.97 11.13
N PRO A 294 -1.16 -6.83 11.60
CA PRO A 294 -1.48 -6.90 13.03
C PRO A 294 -0.26 -7.12 13.92
N ALA A 295 0.75 -7.84 13.42
CA ALA A 295 2.00 -8.10 14.14
C ALA A 295 2.94 -6.89 14.22
N SER A 296 2.75 -5.88 13.38
CA SER A 296 3.63 -4.70 13.35
C SER A 296 3.46 -3.81 14.58
N HIS A 297 4.58 -3.18 15.00
CA HIS A 297 4.60 -2.11 15.97
C HIS A 297 4.83 -0.78 15.25
N LEU A 298 3.82 0.08 15.20
CA LEU A 298 3.86 1.36 14.50
C LEU A 298 3.33 2.47 15.39
N PHE A 299 3.93 3.66 15.28
CA PHE A 299 3.52 4.85 16.04
C PHE A 299 3.39 4.59 17.54
N GLY A 300 4.32 3.79 18.07
CA GLY A 300 4.41 3.46 19.50
C GLY A 300 3.35 2.47 20.01
N ARG A 301 2.62 1.77 19.13
CA ARG A 301 1.61 0.76 19.48
C ARG A 301 1.70 -0.48 18.59
N THR A 302 1.42 -1.64 19.18
CA THR A 302 1.21 -2.87 18.39
C THR A 302 -0.16 -2.80 17.71
N VAL A 303 -0.19 -2.98 16.39
CA VAL A 303 -1.41 -2.81 15.57
C VAL A 303 -2.54 -3.74 16.01
N GLN A 304 -2.24 -5.02 16.35
CA GLN A 304 -3.23 -5.96 16.87
C GLN A 304 -3.95 -5.39 18.10
N LEU A 305 -3.18 -4.87 19.07
CA LEU A 305 -3.74 -4.32 20.32
C LEU A 305 -4.56 -3.05 20.08
N VAL A 306 -4.14 -2.20 19.13
CA VAL A 306 -4.95 -1.04 18.74
C VAL A 306 -6.28 -1.51 18.16
N ARG A 307 -6.28 -2.45 17.22
CA ARG A 307 -7.53 -2.96 16.59
C ARG A 307 -8.45 -3.62 17.61
N GLU A 308 -7.92 -4.34 18.59
CA GLU A 308 -8.72 -4.87 19.70
C GLU A 308 -9.35 -3.74 20.51
N ALA A 309 -8.57 -2.70 20.87
CA ALA A 309 -9.07 -1.53 21.58
C ALA A 309 -10.15 -0.77 20.79
N LEU A 310 -10.01 -0.65 19.44
CA LEU A 310 -11.07 -0.09 18.59
C LEU A 310 -12.38 -0.87 18.75
N GLY A 311 -12.30 -2.20 18.78
CA GLY A 311 -13.47 -3.07 19.01
C GLY A 311 -14.08 -2.92 20.40
N GLU A 312 -13.26 -2.81 21.45
CA GLU A 312 -13.72 -2.59 22.83
C GLU A 312 -14.44 -1.24 22.98
N THR A 313 -13.86 -0.18 22.37
CA THR A 313 -14.47 1.16 22.40
C THR A 313 -15.78 1.16 21.61
N LEU A 314 -15.80 0.50 20.45
CA LEU A 314 -17.01 0.36 19.63
C LEU A 314 -18.13 -0.38 20.37
N ALA A 315 -17.82 -1.38 21.21
CA ALA A 315 -18.81 -2.08 22.04
C ALA A 315 -19.41 -1.15 23.10
N LYS A 316 -18.63 -0.22 23.65
CA LYS A 316 -19.10 0.79 24.62
C LYS A 316 -19.95 1.86 23.96
N GLU A 317 -19.56 2.34 22.76
CA GLU A 317 -20.30 3.37 22.01
C GLU A 317 -21.62 2.84 21.44
N ALA A 318 -21.66 1.56 21.04
CA ALA A 318 -22.80 0.96 20.35
C ALA A 318 -23.15 -0.43 20.89
N PRO A 319 -23.57 -0.54 22.14
CA PRO A 319 -23.99 -1.81 22.71
C PRO A 319 -25.25 -2.34 21.99
N VAL A 320 -25.40 -3.66 21.93
CA VAL A 320 -26.58 -4.31 21.36
C VAL A 320 -26.74 -5.71 21.99
N ASP A 321 -27.97 -6.17 22.14
CA ASP A 321 -28.26 -7.55 22.54
C ASP A 321 -28.25 -8.48 21.32
N ALA A 322 -27.35 -9.44 21.31
CA ALA A 322 -27.15 -10.38 20.21
C ALA A 322 -26.64 -11.74 20.71
N ASP A 323 -26.75 -12.75 19.87
CA ASP A 323 -26.35 -14.12 20.23
C ASP A 323 -24.84 -14.34 19.99
N TYR A 324 -24.27 -13.71 18.94
CA TYR A 324 -22.86 -13.86 18.58
C TYR A 324 -22.26 -12.58 18.02
N VAL A 325 -20.97 -12.36 18.32
CA VAL A 325 -20.09 -11.44 17.59
C VAL A 325 -19.32 -12.24 16.54
N MET A 326 -19.31 -11.79 15.31
CA MET A 326 -18.51 -12.39 14.24
C MET A 326 -17.73 -11.35 13.45
N PRO A 327 -16.52 -11.70 12.99
CA PRO A 327 -15.73 -10.81 12.16
C PRO A 327 -16.19 -10.84 10.72
N MET A 328 -16.00 -9.74 10.02
CA MET A 328 -15.79 -9.73 8.58
C MET A 328 -14.32 -10.11 8.32
N PRO A 329 -14.04 -11.31 7.82
CA PRO A 329 -12.65 -11.73 7.65
C PRO A 329 -11.98 -11.04 6.45
N ASP A 330 -10.63 -10.79 6.49
CA ASP A 330 -9.77 -11.04 7.64
C ASP A 330 -9.63 -9.79 8.54
N SER A 331 -9.88 -8.59 7.98
CA SER A 331 -9.59 -7.29 8.60
C SER A 331 -10.38 -7.01 9.88
N GLY A 332 -11.61 -7.50 9.97
CA GLY A 332 -12.48 -7.31 11.14
C GLY A 332 -12.16 -8.19 12.35
N ARG A 333 -11.24 -9.18 12.23
CA ARG A 333 -11.01 -10.18 13.30
C ARG A 333 -10.57 -9.59 14.63
N SER A 334 -9.57 -8.71 14.61
CA SER A 334 -9.03 -8.11 15.83
C SER A 334 -10.07 -7.25 16.53
N ALA A 335 -10.78 -6.39 15.78
CA ALA A 335 -11.84 -5.54 16.33
C ALA A 335 -13.04 -6.38 16.84
N ALA A 336 -13.42 -7.44 16.13
CA ALA A 336 -14.48 -8.35 16.59
C ALA A 336 -14.10 -9.07 17.90
N SER A 337 -12.84 -9.45 18.06
CA SER A 337 -12.32 -10.04 19.32
C SER A 337 -12.44 -9.04 20.48
N GLY A 338 -12.03 -7.78 20.27
CA GLY A 338 -12.16 -6.72 21.26
C GLY A 338 -13.62 -6.42 21.61
N TYR A 339 -14.47 -6.30 20.58
CA TYR A 339 -15.92 -6.09 20.77
C TYR A 339 -16.56 -7.23 21.60
N ALA A 340 -16.27 -8.48 21.27
CA ALA A 340 -16.79 -9.64 21.99
C ALA A 340 -16.34 -9.65 23.46
N ARG A 341 -15.06 -9.35 23.72
CA ARG A 341 -14.52 -9.27 25.08
C ARG A 341 -15.21 -8.19 25.91
N ALA A 342 -15.41 -7.00 25.35
CA ALA A 342 -16.01 -5.89 26.08
C ALA A 342 -17.53 -6.01 26.25
N SER A 343 -18.24 -6.60 25.27
CA SER A 343 -19.70 -6.79 25.34
C SER A 343 -20.13 -8.04 26.12
N GLY A 344 -19.23 -9.00 26.31
CA GLY A 344 -19.57 -10.32 26.88
C GLY A 344 -20.32 -11.26 25.93
N ILE A 345 -20.58 -10.83 24.67
CA ILE A 345 -21.25 -11.65 23.67
C ILE A 345 -20.25 -12.64 23.08
N PRO A 346 -20.59 -13.96 22.98
CA PRO A 346 -19.67 -14.97 22.47
C PRO A 346 -19.18 -14.70 21.05
N TYR A 347 -17.87 -14.83 20.83
CA TYR A 347 -17.24 -14.74 19.50
C TYR A 347 -17.43 -16.04 18.72
N ARG A 348 -17.83 -15.93 17.44
CA ARG A 348 -17.97 -17.07 16.51
C ARG A 348 -17.53 -16.68 15.10
N GLU A 349 -16.82 -17.55 14.40
CA GLU A 349 -16.50 -17.38 12.98
C GLU A 349 -17.62 -17.99 12.12
N GLY A 350 -18.65 -17.22 11.85
CA GLY A 350 -19.76 -17.61 10.97
C GLY A 350 -19.50 -17.29 9.49
N ILE A 351 -18.45 -16.53 9.19
CA ILE A 351 -17.98 -16.21 7.85
C ILE A 351 -16.53 -16.69 7.74
N VAL A 352 -16.25 -17.60 6.80
CA VAL A 352 -14.92 -18.21 6.63
C VAL A 352 -14.37 -17.84 5.24
N PRO A 353 -13.17 -17.23 5.14
CA PRO A 353 -12.58 -16.95 3.86
C PRO A 353 -12.08 -18.23 3.18
N ASN A 354 -12.29 -18.34 1.88
CA ASN A 354 -11.68 -19.39 1.08
C ASN A 354 -10.24 -18.99 0.72
N ARG A 355 -9.27 -19.53 1.44
CA ARG A 355 -7.84 -19.22 1.27
C ARG A 355 -7.24 -19.75 -0.05
N TYR A 356 -7.92 -20.67 -0.72
CA TYR A 356 -7.48 -21.28 -1.97
C TYR A 356 -7.99 -20.53 -3.21
N VAL A 357 -8.98 -19.65 -3.05
CA VAL A 357 -9.41 -18.76 -4.12
C VAL A 357 -8.50 -17.53 -4.09
N GLY A 358 -7.46 -17.57 -4.91
CA GLY A 358 -6.61 -16.41 -5.15
C GLY A 358 -7.41 -15.20 -5.64
N ARG A 359 -6.79 -14.03 -5.77
CA ARG A 359 -7.43 -12.88 -6.43
C ARG A 359 -7.82 -13.31 -7.83
N THR A 360 -9.11 -13.59 -8.01
CA THR A 360 -9.67 -13.97 -9.30
C THR A 360 -9.43 -12.85 -10.29
N PHE A 361 -8.85 -13.20 -11.44
CA PHE A 361 -8.79 -12.35 -12.61
C PHE A 361 -10.15 -11.70 -12.84
N ILE A 362 -10.14 -10.43 -13.25
CA ILE A 362 -11.32 -9.64 -13.58
C ILE A 362 -12.21 -10.44 -14.54
N LYS A 363 -13.38 -10.83 -14.07
CA LYS A 363 -14.35 -11.51 -14.90
C LYS A 363 -15.32 -10.49 -15.49
N PRO A 364 -15.63 -10.57 -16.79
CA PRO A 364 -16.31 -9.48 -17.51
C PRO A 364 -17.79 -9.31 -17.21
N THR A 365 -18.47 -10.29 -16.58
CA THR A 365 -19.92 -10.23 -16.38
C THR A 365 -20.32 -10.03 -14.90
N GLN A 366 -21.49 -9.41 -14.65
CA GLN A 366 -22.04 -9.15 -13.32
C GLN A 366 -22.33 -10.46 -12.55
N ASP A 367 -22.80 -11.50 -13.26
CA ASP A 367 -23.09 -12.82 -12.66
C ASP A 367 -21.81 -13.53 -12.21
N GLU A 368 -20.74 -13.40 -12.98
CA GLU A 368 -19.42 -13.94 -12.62
C GLU A 368 -18.80 -13.21 -11.43
N ARG A 369 -19.03 -11.89 -11.28
CA ARG A 369 -18.61 -11.10 -10.10
C ARG A 369 -19.35 -11.56 -8.85
N THR A 370 -20.67 -11.75 -8.93
CA THR A 370 -21.48 -12.27 -7.82
C THR A 370 -21.02 -13.66 -7.39
N THR A 371 -20.71 -14.52 -8.35
CA THR A 371 -20.18 -15.87 -8.10
C THR A 371 -18.77 -15.79 -7.47
N ALA A 372 -17.91 -14.89 -7.92
CA ALA A 372 -16.57 -14.70 -7.34
C ALA A 372 -16.62 -14.24 -5.87
N VAL A 373 -17.55 -13.35 -5.52
CA VAL A 373 -17.77 -12.92 -4.12
C VAL A 373 -18.27 -14.12 -3.26
N ARG A 374 -19.18 -14.94 -3.80
CA ARG A 374 -19.66 -16.15 -3.10
C ARG A 374 -18.56 -17.18 -2.87
N LEU A 375 -17.63 -17.33 -3.82
CA LEU A 375 -16.51 -18.26 -3.71
C LEU A 375 -15.44 -17.80 -2.69
N LYS A 376 -15.30 -16.49 -2.48
CA LYS A 376 -14.29 -15.94 -1.56
C LYS A 376 -14.68 -16.09 -0.08
N LEU A 377 -15.96 -16.06 0.24
CA LEU A 377 -16.45 -16.09 1.62
C LEU A 377 -17.57 -17.13 1.76
N ASN A 378 -17.37 -18.09 2.62
CA ASN A 378 -18.34 -19.12 2.91
C ASN A 378 -19.04 -18.82 4.24
N ILE A 379 -20.36 -18.94 4.26
CA ILE A 379 -21.15 -18.78 5.48
C ILE A 379 -21.41 -20.16 6.11
N VAL A 380 -21.13 -20.26 7.41
CA VAL A 380 -21.45 -21.46 8.20
C VAL A 380 -22.89 -21.36 8.66
N GLY A 381 -23.81 -21.92 7.86
CA GLY A 381 -25.25 -21.77 8.06
C GLY A 381 -25.76 -22.19 9.45
N GLU A 382 -25.16 -23.21 10.08
CA GLU A 382 -25.52 -23.67 11.43
C GLU A 382 -25.23 -22.65 12.52
N ILE A 383 -24.19 -21.80 12.31
CA ILE A 383 -23.84 -20.70 13.23
C ILE A 383 -24.79 -19.52 13.06
N VAL A 384 -25.26 -19.27 11.82
CA VAL A 384 -25.98 -18.05 11.44
C VAL A 384 -27.50 -18.18 11.61
N ARG A 385 -28.05 -19.34 11.24
CA ARG A 385 -29.50 -19.54 11.13
C ARG A 385 -30.26 -19.27 12.44
N GLY A 386 -31.22 -18.34 12.37
CA GLY A 386 -32.10 -17.97 13.49
C GLY A 386 -31.39 -17.11 14.55
N LYS A 387 -30.16 -16.63 14.30
CA LYS A 387 -29.36 -15.90 15.28
C LYS A 387 -29.37 -14.39 15.02
N ARG A 388 -29.25 -13.63 16.11
CA ARG A 388 -28.99 -12.18 16.11
C ARG A 388 -27.47 -12.00 16.14
N LEU A 389 -26.92 -11.32 15.15
CA LEU A 389 -25.49 -11.27 14.87
C LEU A 389 -24.96 -9.85 14.99
N VAL A 390 -23.88 -9.67 15.72
CA VAL A 390 -23.02 -8.47 15.57
C VAL A 390 -21.94 -8.83 14.57
N VAL A 391 -21.93 -8.16 13.43
CA VAL A 391 -20.90 -8.31 12.42
C VAL A 391 -19.94 -7.12 12.52
N VAL A 392 -18.65 -7.38 12.76
CA VAL A 392 -17.65 -6.32 12.93
C VAL A 392 -16.73 -6.29 11.71
N ASP A 393 -16.64 -5.11 11.08
CA ASP A 393 -15.72 -4.85 9.97
C ASP A 393 -14.82 -3.64 10.28
N ASP A 394 -13.73 -3.47 9.54
CA ASP A 394 -12.80 -2.36 9.73
C ASP A 394 -13.35 -1.05 9.17
N SER A 395 -13.91 -1.04 7.95
CA SER A 395 -14.38 0.16 7.26
C SER A 395 -15.33 -0.14 6.10
N ILE A 396 -16.14 0.85 5.71
CA ILE A 396 -16.98 0.82 4.51
C ILE A 396 -16.56 1.96 3.59
N VAL A 397 -16.26 1.65 2.32
CA VAL A 397 -15.90 2.64 1.29
C VAL A 397 -17.08 2.85 0.34
N ARG A 398 -17.37 1.90 -0.56
CA ARG A 398 -18.50 1.97 -1.52
C ARG A 398 -19.76 1.27 -1.02
N GLY A 399 -19.63 0.33 -0.10
CA GLY A 399 -20.71 -0.44 0.50
C GLY A 399 -21.28 -1.57 -0.36
N THR A 400 -20.88 -1.72 -1.62
CA THR A 400 -21.41 -2.75 -2.53
C THR A 400 -21.03 -4.16 -2.08
N THR A 401 -19.77 -4.38 -1.73
CA THR A 401 -19.28 -5.66 -1.20
C THR A 401 -19.91 -5.97 0.16
N THR A 402 -20.01 -4.98 1.04
CA THR A 402 -20.62 -5.13 2.36
C THR A 402 -22.09 -5.52 2.21
N ARG A 403 -22.85 -4.88 1.32
CA ARG A 403 -24.24 -5.24 1.02
C ARG A 403 -24.37 -6.68 0.57
N ALA A 404 -23.58 -7.10 -0.43
CA ALA A 404 -23.63 -8.47 -0.92
C ALA A 404 -23.36 -9.51 0.16
N LYS A 405 -22.49 -9.19 1.12
CA LYS A 405 -22.21 -10.05 2.28
C LYS A 405 -23.38 -10.10 3.27
N MET A 406 -24.02 -8.95 3.55
CA MET A 406 -25.20 -8.90 4.41
C MET A 406 -26.38 -9.66 3.78
N ASP A 407 -26.59 -9.54 2.47
CA ASP A 407 -27.60 -10.32 1.74
C ASP A 407 -27.35 -11.84 1.86
N GLN A 408 -26.07 -12.28 1.80
CA GLN A 408 -25.71 -13.69 2.01
C GLN A 408 -26.02 -14.18 3.43
N LEU A 409 -25.74 -13.36 4.46
CA LEU A 409 -26.09 -13.69 5.84
C LEU A 409 -27.60 -13.80 6.03
N ARG A 410 -28.40 -12.91 5.42
CA ARG A 410 -29.85 -12.98 5.40
C ARG A 410 -30.34 -14.27 4.73
N ALA A 411 -29.79 -14.58 3.56
CA ALA A 411 -30.13 -15.81 2.82
C ALA A 411 -29.77 -17.08 3.60
N ALA A 412 -28.72 -17.05 4.44
CA ALA A 412 -28.36 -18.14 5.35
C ALA A 412 -29.28 -18.24 6.59
N GLY A 413 -30.21 -17.30 6.77
CA GLY A 413 -31.22 -17.31 7.81
C GLY A 413 -30.88 -16.52 9.06
N ALA A 414 -29.99 -15.52 8.99
CA ALA A 414 -29.75 -14.61 10.10
C ALA A 414 -31.06 -13.89 10.49
N LYS A 415 -31.39 -13.89 11.79
CA LYS A 415 -32.59 -13.23 12.33
C LYS A 415 -32.42 -11.73 12.36
N GLU A 416 -31.31 -11.27 12.91
CA GLU A 416 -30.92 -9.86 12.98
C GLU A 416 -29.44 -9.72 12.64
N ILE A 417 -29.07 -8.59 11.99
CA ILE A 417 -27.70 -8.24 11.64
C ILE A 417 -27.41 -6.84 12.14
N HIS A 418 -26.54 -6.72 13.12
CA HIS A 418 -26.07 -5.47 13.69
C HIS A 418 -24.64 -5.23 13.20
N LEU A 419 -24.47 -4.32 12.22
CA LEU A 419 -23.16 -4.03 11.63
C LEU A 419 -22.44 -2.98 12.48
N ARG A 420 -21.19 -3.25 12.82
CA ARG A 420 -20.29 -2.41 13.63
C ARG A 420 -19.00 -2.18 12.89
N ILE A 421 -18.64 -0.91 12.65
CA ILE A 421 -17.48 -0.51 11.87
C ILE A 421 -16.47 0.13 12.80
N SER A 422 -15.26 -0.45 12.87
CA SER A 422 -14.22 -0.04 13.82
C SER A 422 -13.44 1.21 13.41
N CYS A 423 -13.97 2.01 12.48
CA CYS A 423 -13.50 3.34 12.15
C CYS A 423 -14.68 4.29 11.89
N PRO A 424 -14.45 5.62 11.85
CA PRO A 424 -15.48 6.58 11.45
C PRO A 424 -15.90 6.44 9.97
N PRO A 425 -17.05 7.03 9.57
CA PRO A 425 -17.45 7.06 8.15
C PRO A 425 -16.41 7.75 7.27
N ILE A 426 -15.98 7.10 6.18
CA ILE A 426 -15.04 7.68 5.21
C ILE A 426 -15.82 8.62 4.30
N LYS A 427 -15.65 9.93 4.49
CA LYS A 427 -16.40 10.99 3.80
C LYS A 427 -15.60 11.72 2.73
N HIS A 428 -14.27 11.67 2.81
CA HIS A 428 -13.39 12.47 1.98
C HIS A 428 -12.34 11.59 1.30
N PRO A 429 -11.94 11.88 0.04
CA PRO A 429 -10.86 11.16 -0.63
C PRO A 429 -9.54 11.38 0.11
N CYS A 430 -8.59 10.48 -0.08
CA CYS A 430 -7.24 10.64 0.43
C CYS A 430 -6.31 11.11 -0.68
N TYR A 431 -5.43 12.09 -0.35
CA TYR A 431 -4.40 12.60 -1.27
C TYR A 431 -2.98 12.19 -0.85
N PHE A 432 -2.84 11.39 0.21
CA PHE A 432 -1.57 11.03 0.83
C PHE A 432 -1.23 9.54 0.68
N GLY A 433 -1.70 8.92 -0.41
CA GLY A 433 -1.35 7.56 -0.79
C GLY A 433 -2.31 6.48 -0.26
N VAL A 434 -3.60 6.78 -0.09
CA VAL A 434 -4.67 5.80 0.03
C VAL A 434 -5.62 5.99 -1.15
N ASP A 435 -5.90 4.95 -1.93
CA ASP A 435 -6.89 5.04 -3.01
C ASP A 435 -8.30 4.94 -2.45
N PHE A 436 -8.69 5.98 -1.76
CA PHE A 436 -10.12 6.19 -1.60
C PHE A 436 -10.66 6.76 -2.90
N ALA A 437 -11.72 6.13 -3.37
CA ALA A 437 -12.48 6.53 -4.52
C ALA A 437 -12.75 8.04 -4.55
N THR A 438 -13.09 8.57 -5.70
CA THR A 438 -13.59 9.93 -5.87
C THR A 438 -14.78 10.17 -4.95
N ARG A 439 -15.06 11.41 -4.60
CA ARG A 439 -16.11 11.77 -3.63
C ARG A 439 -17.46 11.09 -3.89
N ASP A 440 -17.86 11.02 -5.15
CA ASP A 440 -19.09 10.38 -5.64
C ASP A 440 -19.16 8.87 -5.37
N GLN A 441 -18.03 8.20 -5.20
CA GLN A 441 -17.94 6.77 -4.92
C GLN A 441 -17.89 6.44 -3.41
N LEU A 442 -17.69 7.42 -2.55
CA LEU A 442 -17.69 7.24 -1.10
C LEU A 442 -19.14 7.21 -0.58
N ILE A 443 -19.58 6.06 -0.08
CA ILE A 443 -20.97 5.89 0.36
C ILE A 443 -21.36 6.88 1.46
N ALA A 444 -20.43 7.28 2.33
CA ALA A 444 -20.66 8.19 3.44
C ALA A 444 -20.43 9.66 3.08
N HIS A 445 -20.13 9.99 1.79
CA HIS A 445 -19.93 11.38 1.40
C HIS A 445 -21.24 12.20 1.48
N GLU A 446 -22.32 11.66 0.91
CA GLU A 446 -23.62 12.34 0.85
C GLU A 446 -24.70 11.66 1.69
N ARG A 447 -24.51 10.38 2.06
CA ARG A 447 -25.52 9.60 2.78
C ARG A 447 -25.31 9.66 4.29
N SER A 448 -26.40 9.81 5.00
CA SER A 448 -26.46 9.62 6.44
C SER A 448 -26.23 8.15 6.82
N VAL A 449 -25.85 7.91 8.07
CA VAL A 449 -25.67 6.54 8.59
C VAL A 449 -26.96 5.72 8.44
N GLU A 450 -28.12 6.34 8.62
CA GLU A 450 -29.42 5.67 8.47
C GLU A 450 -29.73 5.29 7.01
N GLU A 451 -29.37 6.11 6.04
CA GLU A 451 -29.49 5.76 4.62
C GLU A 451 -28.53 4.65 4.22
N ILE A 452 -27.30 4.67 4.77
CA ILE A 452 -26.35 3.57 4.58
C ILE A 452 -26.89 2.28 5.19
N ARG A 453 -27.45 2.33 6.40
CA ARG A 453 -28.08 1.18 7.07
C ARG A 453 -29.17 0.54 6.17
N LYS A 454 -30.08 1.37 5.65
CA LYS A 454 -31.14 0.92 4.74
C LYS A 454 -30.58 0.32 3.46
N PHE A 455 -29.57 0.96 2.87
CA PHE A 455 -28.90 0.45 1.67
C PHE A 455 -28.25 -0.92 1.90
N LEU A 456 -27.64 -1.14 3.06
CA LEU A 456 -27.00 -2.39 3.42
C LEU A 456 -27.97 -3.50 3.87
N GLY A 457 -29.24 -3.16 4.15
CA GLY A 457 -30.26 -4.12 4.59
C GLY A 457 -30.01 -4.70 5.99
N VAL A 458 -29.38 -3.93 6.89
CA VAL A 458 -29.05 -4.35 8.25
C VAL A 458 -29.99 -3.71 9.29
N ASP A 459 -30.16 -4.38 10.44
CA ASP A 459 -31.08 -3.92 11.49
C ASP A 459 -30.51 -2.73 12.27
N SER A 460 -29.20 -2.69 12.47
CA SER A 460 -28.51 -1.49 12.97
C SER A 460 -27.13 -1.33 12.37
N LEU A 461 -26.67 -0.10 12.24
CA LEU A 461 -25.34 0.27 11.77
C LEU A 461 -24.74 1.30 12.72
N HIS A 462 -23.51 1.10 13.13
CA HIS A 462 -22.75 2.08 13.89
C HIS A 462 -21.29 2.10 13.46
N PHE A 463 -20.71 3.30 13.39
CA PHE A 463 -19.30 3.55 13.13
C PHE A 463 -18.66 4.06 14.42
N LEU A 464 -17.43 3.67 14.67
CA LEU A 464 -16.65 4.21 15.79
C LEU A 464 -16.49 5.74 15.65
N SER A 465 -16.50 6.47 16.76
CA SER A 465 -16.22 7.91 16.76
C SER A 465 -14.77 8.22 16.38
N ILE A 466 -14.51 9.45 15.90
CA ILE A 466 -13.12 9.91 15.63
C ILE A 466 -12.32 9.94 16.93
N GLU A 467 -12.93 10.41 18.00
CA GLU A 467 -12.36 10.53 19.33
C GLU A 467 -11.95 9.13 19.85
N GLY A 468 -12.86 8.16 19.83
CA GLY A 468 -12.58 6.79 20.25
C GLY A 468 -11.48 6.12 19.42
N MET A 469 -11.46 6.35 18.10
CA MET A 469 -10.39 5.84 17.23
C MET A 469 -9.03 6.48 17.59
N LEU A 470 -8.97 7.77 17.83
CA LEU A 470 -7.74 8.47 18.16
C LEU A 470 -7.21 8.09 19.55
N GLU A 471 -8.09 7.93 20.55
CA GLU A 471 -7.70 7.42 21.88
C GLU A 471 -7.04 6.04 21.80
N CYS A 472 -7.61 5.14 21.00
CA CYS A 472 -7.05 3.79 20.80
C CYS A 472 -5.69 3.83 20.09
N SER A 473 -5.49 4.78 19.16
CA SER A 473 -4.28 4.89 18.34
C SER A 473 -3.15 5.63 19.03
N ALA A 474 -3.45 6.57 19.90
CA ALA A 474 -2.49 7.44 20.56
C ALA A 474 -1.58 6.71 21.56
N SER A 475 -0.41 7.27 21.77
CA SER A 475 0.56 6.88 22.81
C SER A 475 1.27 8.13 23.34
N ALA A 476 2.03 8.00 24.44
CA ALA A 476 2.78 9.12 25.00
C ALA A 476 3.76 9.75 23.99
N LYS A 477 4.32 8.96 23.09
CA LYS A 477 5.25 9.42 22.03
C LYS A 477 4.53 9.93 20.78
N PHE A 478 3.32 9.46 20.53
CA PHE A 478 2.48 9.80 19.37
C PHE A 478 1.08 10.21 19.85
N PRO A 479 0.90 11.46 20.29
CA PRO A 479 -0.38 11.94 20.79
C PRO A 479 -1.43 12.05 19.68
N ALA A 480 -2.70 12.08 20.07
CA ALA A 480 -3.86 12.01 19.18
C ALA A 480 -3.86 13.09 18.08
N GLU A 481 -3.43 14.31 18.41
CA GLU A 481 -3.38 15.45 17.48
C GLU A 481 -2.37 15.28 16.34
N HIS A 482 -1.45 14.32 16.47
CA HIS A 482 -0.46 13.98 15.44
C HIS A 482 -0.92 12.95 14.44
N PHE A 483 -2.16 12.43 14.57
CA PHE A 483 -2.70 11.53 13.57
C PHE A 483 -3.49 12.26 12.48
N CYS A 484 -3.34 11.80 11.25
CA CYS A 484 -4.13 12.26 10.11
C CYS A 484 -5.50 11.57 10.11
N THR A 485 -6.55 12.38 10.09
CA THR A 485 -7.94 11.94 9.99
C THR A 485 -8.64 12.50 8.75
N ALA A 486 -7.87 12.98 7.75
CA ALA A 486 -8.39 13.70 6.58
C ALA A 486 -9.52 12.97 5.84
N CYS A 487 -9.43 11.65 5.68
CA CYS A 487 -10.46 10.84 5.03
C CYS A 487 -11.80 10.81 5.81
N TYR A 488 -11.79 11.12 7.10
CA TYR A 488 -12.97 11.18 7.96
C TYR A 488 -13.46 12.62 8.18
N SER A 489 -12.52 13.54 8.47
CA SER A 489 -12.80 14.91 8.92
C SER A 489 -12.71 15.97 7.81
N GLY A 490 -11.95 15.72 6.74
CA GLY A 490 -11.58 16.72 5.73
C GLY A 490 -10.41 17.62 6.12
N ASP A 491 -9.77 17.41 7.29
CA ASP A 491 -8.58 18.16 7.73
C ASP A 491 -7.32 17.58 7.08
N TYR A 492 -6.93 18.13 5.92
CA TYR A 492 -5.81 17.63 5.12
C TYR A 492 -4.42 18.10 5.58
N ARG A 493 -4.30 18.97 6.55
CA ARG A 493 -3.04 19.53 7.08
C ARG A 493 -2.20 20.32 6.06
N LEU A 494 -2.47 20.19 4.79
CA LEU A 494 -1.89 20.94 3.67
C LEU A 494 -3.02 21.53 2.86
N ASP A 495 -2.81 22.72 2.29
CA ASP A 495 -3.69 23.26 1.26
C ASP A 495 -3.57 22.36 0.03
N VAL A 496 -4.55 21.51 -0.14
CA VAL A 496 -4.69 20.69 -1.34
C VAL A 496 -5.53 21.51 -2.32
N GLU A 497 -4.91 22.40 -3.10
CA GLU A 497 -5.52 22.89 -4.33
C GLU A 497 -5.95 21.64 -5.11
N GLN A 498 -7.21 21.60 -5.58
CA GLN A 498 -7.85 20.39 -6.12
C GLN A 498 -6.86 19.53 -6.90
N PRO A 499 -6.47 18.36 -6.38
CA PRO A 499 -5.46 17.55 -7.06
C PRO A 499 -5.96 17.26 -8.45
N ALA A 500 -5.03 17.25 -9.40
CA ALA A 500 -5.32 16.82 -10.74
C ALA A 500 -6.05 15.46 -10.71
N PRO A 501 -7.13 15.28 -11.48
CA PRO A 501 -7.88 14.03 -11.47
C PRO A 501 -6.94 12.83 -11.63
N LYS A 502 -7.16 11.77 -10.86
CA LYS A 502 -6.43 10.49 -11.06
C LYS A 502 -6.45 10.14 -12.55
N GLY A 503 -5.31 9.71 -13.08
CA GLY A 503 -5.18 9.39 -14.51
C GLY A 503 -4.97 10.62 -15.43
N ILE A 504 -4.67 11.81 -14.90
CA ILE A 504 -4.37 12.95 -15.78
C ILE A 504 -3.09 12.72 -16.57
N LEU A 505 -2.11 12.07 -15.98
CA LEU A 505 -0.84 11.74 -16.62
C LEU A 505 -1.03 10.70 -17.73
N GLU A 506 -1.90 9.69 -17.50
CA GLU A 506 -2.28 8.69 -18.50
C GLU A 506 -3.05 9.31 -19.65
N ARG A 507 -4.01 10.21 -19.39
CA ARG A 507 -4.78 10.91 -20.43
C ARG A 507 -3.89 11.78 -21.32
N ARG A 508 -2.80 12.34 -20.78
CA ARG A 508 -1.80 13.09 -21.55
C ARG A 508 -1.00 12.18 -22.48
N GLN A 509 -0.54 11.02 -22.00
CA GLN A 509 0.17 10.05 -22.84
C GLN A 509 -0.73 9.53 -23.98
N LEU A 510 -1.98 9.19 -23.71
CA LEU A 510 -2.93 8.74 -24.75
C LEU A 510 -3.20 9.82 -25.82
N LYS A 511 -3.18 11.11 -25.46
CA LYS A 511 -3.33 12.21 -26.42
C LYS A 511 -2.11 12.43 -27.32
N MET A 512 -0.95 11.92 -26.97
CA MET A 512 0.27 12.02 -27.81
C MET A 512 0.30 10.94 -28.90
N PHE A 513 -0.56 9.92 -28.81
CA PHE A 513 -0.68 8.80 -29.74
C PHE A 513 -2.03 8.75 -30.47
N SER A 514 -2.91 9.72 -30.26
CA SER A 514 -4.17 9.95 -30.98
C SER A 514 -4.04 11.18 -31.90
#